data_b52788d3c9c778eeb88aadb16fba1812
#
_entry.id   b52788d3c9c778eeb88aadb16fba1812
#
_cell.length_a   1.000
_cell.length_b   1.000
_cell.length_c   1.000
_cell.angle_alpha   90.00
_cell.angle_beta   90.00
_cell.angle_gamma   90.00
#
_symmetry.space_group_name_H-M   'P 1'
#
loop_
_entity.id
_entity.type
_entity.pdbx_description
1 polymer ?
#
loop_
_entity_poly.entity_id
_entity_poly.type
_entity_poly.pdbx_seq_one_letter_code
_entity_poly.pdbx_strand_id
1 'polypeptide(L)'
;MNCIKRGWLYTTRKKGKSFLLFCILFLIAVFVLSALAIDKASSLAQDNLRKSLGGEFTIGYDYSKDNPYLNVEAVDGGTIMYSTQQITPELVEEISKIKGIQYCSATTETLTAFSTIDFFKGNIPIEEEFRATTKILGVWKSEENKHFTSKQIKLVEGRHITPQDKGKVILSKDLAVKNRLKVGDILKTDKGIELEIVGLFQQSETESINEQVTSYDKIQNLMIADLATLIALENSPAIQGFNEMTVSISDPQSMQGIISSIKDIKTVDWKGFSIIENNENYDNATSSLQQISNLVSTFLIIIFIASVIILSLILTMWSRTRIHETGILLSIGIRKISIISQYITEVLLIAVIAFFLSYFPATIVADQVGSYLQSAPEQIETLEDTEGLVADNRSNTSNDETDTNESMPDLDVQIQSEEMIMLFILGIGIVVISAGISSISTMRLKPREILTKMS
;
A
#
# COMPACT_ATOMS: atom_id res chain seq x y z
N MET A 1 44.42 -34.36 -17.48
CA MET A 1 44.26 -32.89 -17.59
C MET A 1 42.86 -32.55 -17.15
N ASN A 2 42.72 -31.68 -16.13
CA ASN A 2 41.42 -31.35 -15.52
C ASN A 2 40.49 -30.64 -16.56
N CYS A 3 39.17 -30.89 -16.48
CA CYS A 3 38.16 -30.32 -17.38
C CYS A 3 38.25 -28.77 -17.44
N ILE A 4 38.55 -28.12 -16.33
CA ILE A 4 38.71 -26.65 -16.22
C ILE A 4 39.88 -26.17 -17.10
N LYS A 5 41.05 -26.82 -17.06
CA LYS A 5 42.20 -26.40 -17.85
C LYS A 5 41.99 -26.61 -19.36
N ARG A 6 41.19 -27.61 -19.74
CA ARG A 6 40.78 -27.80 -21.14
C ARG A 6 39.80 -26.72 -21.61
N GLY A 7 38.84 -26.42 -20.80
CA GLY A 7 37.84 -25.34 -21.07
C GLY A 7 38.52 -24.00 -21.28
N TRP A 8 39.43 -23.61 -20.37
CA TRP A 8 40.20 -22.37 -20.48
C TRP A 8 41.02 -22.26 -21.77
N LEU A 9 41.76 -23.30 -22.10
CA LEU A 9 42.55 -23.32 -23.33
C LEU A 9 41.71 -23.24 -24.59
N TYR A 10 40.49 -23.77 -24.55
CA TYR A 10 39.59 -23.70 -25.70
C TYR A 10 38.99 -22.32 -25.90
N THR A 11 38.49 -21.69 -24.83
CA THR A 11 37.93 -20.33 -24.86
C THR A 11 38.94 -19.30 -25.36
N THR A 12 40.23 -19.46 -25.02
CA THR A 12 41.29 -18.54 -25.48
C THR A 12 41.69 -18.75 -26.92
N ARG A 13 41.56 -19.98 -27.48
CA ARG A 13 41.91 -20.27 -28.87
C ARG A 13 40.81 -19.91 -29.89
N LYS A 14 39.53 -20.00 -29.53
CA LYS A 14 38.38 -19.76 -30.43
C LYS A 14 37.72 -18.43 -30.12
N LYS A 15 38.50 -17.31 -30.14
CA LYS A 15 38.08 -15.95 -29.71
C LYS A 15 36.74 -15.49 -30.28
N GLY A 16 36.46 -15.71 -31.58
CA GLY A 16 35.21 -15.24 -32.20
C GLY A 16 33.95 -15.93 -31.65
N LYS A 17 34.00 -17.24 -31.41
CA LYS A 17 32.87 -17.98 -30.82
C LYS A 17 32.66 -17.63 -29.36
N SER A 18 33.76 -17.54 -28.60
CA SER A 18 33.72 -17.16 -27.17
C SER A 18 33.20 -15.72 -27.00
N PHE A 19 33.55 -14.80 -27.90
CA PHE A 19 33.08 -13.43 -27.89
C PHE A 19 31.56 -13.34 -28.20
N LEU A 20 31.07 -14.08 -29.19
CA LEU A 20 29.64 -14.11 -29.50
C LEU A 20 28.83 -14.65 -28.30
N LEU A 21 29.32 -15.75 -27.67
CA LEU A 21 28.67 -16.28 -26.48
C LEU A 21 28.70 -15.29 -25.30
N PHE A 22 29.84 -14.61 -25.12
CA PHE A 22 29.96 -13.56 -24.13
C PHE A 22 28.94 -12.46 -24.36
N CYS A 23 28.82 -11.92 -25.59
CA CYS A 23 27.83 -10.88 -25.89
C CYS A 23 26.40 -11.30 -25.59
N ILE A 24 26.03 -12.53 -25.91
CA ILE A 24 24.67 -13.04 -25.63
C ILE A 24 24.44 -13.19 -24.13
N LEU A 25 25.35 -13.84 -23.41
CA LEU A 25 25.25 -14.01 -21.95
C LEU A 25 25.29 -12.68 -21.22
N PHE A 26 26.11 -11.73 -21.70
CA PHE A 26 26.19 -10.38 -21.17
C PHE A 26 24.85 -9.64 -21.32
N LEU A 27 24.24 -9.71 -22.51
CA LEU A 27 22.97 -9.06 -22.79
C LEU A 27 21.84 -9.68 -21.96
N ILE A 28 21.79 -11.01 -21.86
CA ILE A 28 20.85 -11.72 -20.97
C ILE A 28 21.05 -11.27 -19.53
N ALA A 29 22.30 -11.21 -19.06
CA ALA A 29 22.61 -10.83 -17.69
C ALA A 29 22.20 -9.39 -17.38
N VAL A 30 22.40 -8.44 -18.31
CA VAL A 30 21.95 -7.05 -18.16
C VAL A 30 20.44 -7.00 -17.96
N PHE A 31 19.66 -7.66 -18.81
CA PHE A 31 18.21 -7.65 -18.70
C PHE A 31 17.70 -8.33 -17.43
N VAL A 32 18.26 -9.49 -17.07
CA VAL A 32 17.88 -10.21 -15.86
C VAL A 32 18.20 -9.38 -14.61
N LEU A 33 19.40 -8.79 -14.55
CA LEU A 33 19.82 -8.00 -13.40
C LEU A 33 19.00 -6.71 -13.27
N SER A 34 18.71 -6.02 -14.39
CA SER A 34 17.84 -4.85 -14.38
C SER A 34 16.42 -5.18 -13.91
N ALA A 35 15.86 -6.30 -14.38
CA ALA A 35 14.55 -6.74 -13.95
C ALA A 35 14.51 -7.09 -12.45
N LEU A 36 15.53 -7.79 -11.93
CA LEU A 36 15.64 -8.10 -10.50
C LEU A 36 15.77 -6.84 -9.66
N ALA A 37 16.53 -5.84 -10.12
CA ALA A 37 16.68 -4.56 -9.43
C ALA A 37 15.37 -3.77 -9.36
N ILE A 38 14.60 -3.73 -10.44
CA ILE A 38 13.28 -3.08 -10.49
C ILE A 38 12.29 -3.80 -9.56
N ASP A 39 12.24 -5.12 -9.57
CA ASP A 39 11.38 -5.91 -8.69
C ASP A 39 11.71 -5.63 -7.21
N LYS A 40 12.98 -5.58 -6.86
CA LYS A 40 13.43 -5.25 -5.50
C LYS A 40 13.07 -3.83 -5.12
N ALA A 41 13.30 -2.85 -6.00
CA ALA A 41 12.95 -1.46 -5.76
C ALA A 41 11.43 -1.27 -5.57
N SER A 42 10.62 -1.92 -6.41
CA SER A 42 9.16 -1.92 -6.28
C SER A 42 8.71 -2.52 -4.94
N SER A 43 9.30 -3.64 -4.52
CA SER A 43 9.02 -4.28 -3.23
C SER A 43 9.41 -3.40 -2.05
N LEU A 44 10.56 -2.73 -2.10
CA LEU A 44 10.99 -1.79 -1.06
C LEU A 44 10.11 -0.55 -1.01
N ALA A 45 9.70 -0.02 -2.17
CA ALA A 45 8.76 1.10 -2.25
C ALA A 45 7.41 0.74 -1.63
N GLN A 46 6.87 -0.47 -1.91
CA GLN A 46 5.66 -0.98 -1.28
C GLN A 46 5.80 -1.09 0.25
N ASP A 47 6.93 -1.63 0.74
CA ASP A 47 7.21 -1.75 2.17
C ASP A 47 7.32 -0.39 2.87
N ASN A 48 7.97 0.58 2.22
CA ASN A 48 8.10 1.93 2.74
C ASN A 48 6.76 2.66 2.75
N LEU A 49 6.00 2.57 1.66
CA LEU A 49 4.66 3.14 1.55
C LEU A 49 3.73 2.55 2.60
N ARG A 50 3.76 1.23 2.77
CA ARG A 50 3.00 0.53 3.81
C ARG A 50 3.28 1.06 5.21
N LYS A 51 4.56 1.31 5.53
CA LYS A 51 4.97 1.84 6.83
C LYS A 51 4.64 3.32 7.01
N SER A 52 4.65 4.10 5.92
CA SER A 52 4.37 5.53 5.96
C SER A 52 2.88 5.84 6.04
N LEU A 53 2.06 5.11 5.28
CA LEU A 53 0.61 5.28 5.30
C LEU A 53 -0.03 4.66 6.55
N GLY A 54 0.59 3.58 7.10
CA GLY A 54 -0.04 2.81 8.15
C GLY A 54 -1.29 2.10 7.66
N GLY A 55 -2.14 1.72 8.57
CA GLY A 55 -3.47 1.18 8.29
C GLY A 55 -4.47 1.73 9.26
N GLU A 56 -5.71 1.85 8.83
CA GLU A 56 -6.80 2.28 9.68
C GLU A 56 -8.01 1.36 9.51
N PHE A 57 -8.73 1.14 10.59
CA PHE A 57 -10.04 0.52 10.57
C PHE A 57 -10.96 1.23 11.55
N THR A 58 -12.23 1.21 11.24
CA THR A 58 -13.26 1.88 12.04
C THR A 58 -14.14 0.85 12.72
N ILE A 59 -14.33 0.98 14.02
CA ILE A 59 -15.31 0.24 14.81
C ILE A 59 -16.49 1.18 15.01
N GLY A 60 -17.65 0.79 14.49
CA GLY A 60 -18.88 1.56 14.59
C GLY A 60 -20.05 0.68 14.96
N TYR A 61 -21.25 1.24 15.06
CA TYR A 61 -22.44 0.44 15.28
C TYR A 61 -22.75 -0.44 14.07
N ASP A 62 -23.19 -1.67 14.34
CA ASP A 62 -23.82 -2.48 13.31
C ASP A 62 -25.28 -2.04 13.13
N TYR A 63 -25.58 -1.45 11.98
CA TYR A 63 -26.93 -1.01 11.60
C TYR A 63 -27.77 -2.14 10.97
N SER A 64 -27.30 -3.38 10.99
CA SER A 64 -28.07 -4.51 10.50
C SER A 64 -29.26 -4.83 11.43
N LYS A 65 -30.31 -5.43 10.86
CA LYS A 65 -31.50 -5.83 11.62
C LYS A 65 -31.22 -6.93 12.65
N ASP A 66 -30.08 -7.59 12.54
CA ASP A 66 -29.67 -8.67 13.44
C ASP A 66 -28.93 -8.15 14.69
N ASN A 67 -28.67 -6.84 14.77
CA ASN A 67 -28.06 -6.21 15.92
C ASN A 67 -29.10 -6.12 17.08
N PRO A 68 -28.92 -6.88 18.18
CA PRO A 68 -29.85 -6.88 19.29
C PRO A 68 -29.84 -5.60 20.14
N TYR A 69 -28.85 -4.74 19.94
CA TYR A 69 -28.62 -3.51 20.68
C TYR A 69 -29.11 -2.26 19.95
N LEU A 70 -29.51 -2.39 18.69
CA LEU A 70 -29.98 -1.28 17.86
C LEU A 70 -31.43 -0.93 18.22
N ASN A 71 -31.65 0.31 18.63
CA ASN A 71 -32.98 0.88 18.88
C ASN A 71 -33.35 1.88 17.80
N VAL A 72 -34.61 1.81 17.42
CA VAL A 72 -35.19 2.70 16.41
C VAL A 72 -36.40 3.36 17.03
N GLU A 73 -36.32 4.65 17.28
CA GLU A 73 -37.42 5.43 17.89
C GLU A 73 -37.95 6.45 16.91
N ALA A 74 -39.26 6.49 16.76
CA ALA A 74 -39.92 7.52 15.98
C ALA A 74 -40.04 8.81 16.82
N VAL A 75 -39.55 9.94 16.29
CA VAL A 75 -39.65 11.26 16.90
C VAL A 75 -40.41 12.18 15.96
N ASP A 76 -40.90 13.31 16.48
CA ASP A 76 -41.52 14.34 15.65
C ASP A 76 -40.52 14.82 14.58
N GLY A 77 -40.83 14.58 13.31
CA GLY A 77 -39.96 14.95 12.18
C GLY A 77 -39.03 13.85 11.65
N GLY A 78 -39.00 12.64 12.26
CA GLY A 78 -38.10 11.59 11.73
C GLY A 78 -38.00 10.34 12.60
N THR A 79 -36.86 9.66 12.43
CA THR A 79 -36.52 8.44 13.19
C THR A 79 -35.10 8.60 13.74
N ILE A 80 -34.92 8.34 15.01
CA ILE A 80 -33.59 8.29 15.64
C ILE A 80 -33.21 6.82 15.80
N MET A 81 -32.00 6.49 15.35
CA MET A 81 -31.39 5.18 15.54
C MET A 81 -30.19 5.32 16.47
N TYR A 82 -30.15 4.53 17.52
CA TYR A 82 -29.02 4.49 18.45
C TYR A 82 -28.79 3.08 18.97
N SER A 83 -27.56 2.78 19.37
CA SER A 83 -27.22 1.51 20.01
C SER A 83 -27.15 1.68 21.52
N THR A 84 -27.71 0.74 22.27
CA THR A 84 -27.55 0.67 23.73
C THR A 84 -26.17 0.13 24.13
N GLN A 85 -25.47 -0.53 23.21
CA GLN A 85 -24.09 -0.92 23.41
C GLN A 85 -23.18 0.07 22.69
N GLN A 86 -22.48 0.89 23.46
CA GLN A 86 -21.65 1.98 22.96
C GLN A 86 -20.18 1.74 23.30
N ILE A 87 -19.29 2.40 22.59
CA ILE A 87 -17.84 2.33 22.84
C ILE A 87 -17.54 3.14 24.09
N THR A 88 -17.24 2.48 25.20
CA THR A 88 -16.96 3.15 26.48
C THR A 88 -15.50 3.62 26.53
N PRO A 89 -15.19 4.64 27.37
CA PRO A 89 -13.83 5.08 27.64
C PRO A 89 -12.88 3.94 28.05
N GLU A 90 -13.37 2.97 28.84
CA GLU A 90 -12.59 1.83 29.30
C GLU A 90 -12.24 0.90 28.12
N LEU A 91 -13.17 0.70 27.19
CA LEU A 91 -12.92 -0.07 25.98
C LEU A 91 -11.88 0.60 25.07
N VAL A 92 -11.97 1.95 24.90
CA VAL A 92 -10.97 2.71 24.13
C VAL A 92 -9.59 2.55 24.77
N GLU A 93 -9.50 2.63 26.09
CA GLU A 93 -8.24 2.46 26.81
C GLU A 93 -7.68 1.03 26.71
N GLU A 94 -8.55 -0.01 26.77
CA GLU A 94 -8.15 -1.40 26.64
C GLU A 94 -7.62 -1.69 25.24
N ILE A 95 -8.31 -1.21 24.21
CA ILE A 95 -7.89 -1.34 22.80
C ILE A 95 -6.57 -0.60 22.55
N SER A 96 -6.42 0.62 23.06
CA SER A 96 -5.22 1.43 22.84
C SER A 96 -3.92 0.79 23.38
N LYS A 97 -4.02 -0.17 24.30
CA LYS A 97 -2.89 -0.92 24.88
C LYS A 97 -2.44 -2.10 24.03
N ILE A 98 -3.18 -2.46 22.98
CA ILE A 98 -2.82 -3.59 22.09
C ILE A 98 -1.59 -3.21 21.27
N LYS A 99 -0.62 -4.12 21.23
CA LYS A 99 0.62 -3.90 20.49
C LYS A 99 0.36 -3.73 18.99
N GLY A 100 0.93 -2.69 18.39
CA GLY A 100 0.77 -2.36 16.98
C GLY A 100 -0.23 -1.25 16.71
N ILE A 101 -1.04 -0.85 17.70
CA ILE A 101 -1.90 0.31 17.61
C ILE A 101 -1.08 1.58 17.89
N GLN A 102 -1.25 2.59 17.05
CA GLN A 102 -0.61 3.90 17.20
C GLN A 102 -1.47 4.85 18.03
N TYR A 103 -2.73 4.99 17.65
CA TYR A 103 -3.72 5.79 18.39
C TYR A 103 -5.14 5.30 18.13
N CYS A 104 -6.06 5.72 18.99
CA CYS A 104 -7.49 5.44 18.90
C CYS A 104 -8.26 6.76 18.93
N SER A 105 -8.94 7.10 17.85
CA SER A 105 -9.80 8.27 17.75
C SER A 105 -11.26 7.85 17.92
N ALA A 106 -11.77 7.94 19.15
CA ALA A 106 -13.18 7.64 19.43
C ALA A 106 -14.00 8.93 19.43
N THR A 107 -15.15 8.91 18.75
CA THR A 107 -16.01 10.07 18.53
C THR A 107 -17.48 9.74 18.70
N THR A 108 -18.23 10.76 19.09
CA THR A 108 -19.69 10.81 19.06
C THR A 108 -20.10 12.25 18.76
N GLU A 109 -21.31 12.48 18.28
CA GLU A 109 -21.74 13.83 17.95
C GLU A 109 -23.19 14.11 18.38
N THR A 110 -23.48 15.39 18.64
CA THR A 110 -24.84 15.87 18.87
C THR A 110 -25.02 17.29 18.33
N LEU A 111 -26.27 17.67 18.08
CA LEU A 111 -26.64 19.01 17.72
C LEU A 111 -27.11 19.76 18.98
N THR A 112 -26.56 20.93 19.23
CA THR A 112 -26.89 21.72 20.44
C THR A 112 -27.13 23.19 20.08
N ALA A 113 -28.16 23.77 20.65
CA ALA A 113 -28.53 25.19 20.46
C ALA A 113 -27.81 26.12 21.45
N PHE A 114 -27.38 27.27 20.91
CA PHE A 114 -26.74 28.36 21.65
C PHE A 114 -27.33 29.69 21.18
N SER A 115 -28.37 30.16 21.85
CA SER A 115 -29.03 31.45 21.51
C SER A 115 -28.11 32.67 21.65
N THR A 116 -26.98 32.53 22.36
CA THR A 116 -26.01 33.62 22.60
C THR A 116 -24.88 33.65 21.55
N ILE A 117 -24.82 32.69 20.63
CA ILE A 117 -23.75 32.57 19.65
C ILE A 117 -24.29 32.92 18.26
N ASP A 118 -23.58 33.77 17.54
CA ASP A 118 -23.84 34.10 16.14
C ASP A 118 -22.99 33.20 15.25
N PHE A 119 -23.61 32.15 14.66
CA PHE A 119 -22.96 31.19 13.80
C PHE A 119 -22.74 31.71 12.36
N PHE A 120 -21.81 31.14 11.64
CA PHE A 120 -21.65 31.37 10.21
C PHE A 120 -22.78 30.68 9.44
N LYS A 121 -23.34 31.38 8.46
CA LYS A 121 -24.41 30.82 7.61
C LYS A 121 -23.86 29.80 6.65
N GLY A 122 -24.54 28.66 6.48
CA GLY A 122 -24.30 27.70 5.43
C GLY A 122 -24.86 28.16 4.07
N ASN A 123 -24.60 27.38 3.04
CA ASN A 123 -25.12 27.59 1.67
C ASN A 123 -26.44 26.85 1.44
N ILE A 124 -26.73 25.83 2.26
CA ILE A 124 -28.01 25.11 2.26
C ILE A 124 -28.94 25.78 3.25
N PRO A 125 -30.17 26.18 2.83
CA PRO A 125 -31.17 26.71 3.73
C PRO A 125 -31.57 25.67 4.80
N ILE A 126 -31.73 26.13 6.04
CA ILE A 126 -32.20 25.33 7.16
C ILE A 126 -33.43 26.00 7.78
N GLU A 127 -34.24 25.24 8.49
CA GLU A 127 -35.38 25.74 9.25
C GLU A 127 -34.91 26.70 10.36
N GLU A 128 -35.80 27.60 10.75
CA GLU A 128 -35.43 28.67 11.69
C GLU A 128 -35.00 28.14 13.06
N GLU A 129 -35.56 27.03 13.49
CA GLU A 129 -35.23 26.38 14.76
C GLU A 129 -33.76 25.87 14.84
N PHE A 130 -33.16 25.53 13.69
CA PHE A 130 -31.74 25.05 13.62
C PHE A 130 -30.74 26.20 13.45
N ARG A 131 -31.16 27.46 13.34
CA ARG A 131 -30.24 28.59 13.09
C ARG A 131 -29.28 28.85 14.25
N ALA A 132 -29.72 28.61 15.48
CA ALA A 132 -28.89 28.74 16.68
C ALA A 132 -28.18 27.42 17.08
N THR A 133 -28.21 26.40 16.19
CA THR A 133 -27.71 25.07 16.49
C THR A 133 -26.37 24.84 15.81
N THR A 134 -25.49 24.16 16.50
CA THR A 134 -24.24 23.68 15.90
C THR A 134 -23.96 22.22 16.28
N LYS A 135 -23.13 21.59 15.50
CA LYS A 135 -22.59 20.24 15.76
C LYS A 135 -21.52 20.32 16.84
N ILE A 136 -21.67 19.52 17.88
CA ILE A 136 -20.64 19.29 18.88
C ILE A 136 -20.12 17.85 18.71
N LEU A 137 -18.83 17.75 18.45
CA LEU A 137 -18.12 16.48 18.33
C LEU A 137 -17.50 16.14 19.68
N GLY A 138 -17.99 15.08 20.33
CA GLY A 138 -17.39 14.51 21.53
C GLY A 138 -16.22 13.60 21.17
N VAL A 139 -15.07 13.80 21.78
CA VAL A 139 -13.85 13.08 21.45
C VAL A 139 -13.22 12.44 22.68
N TRP A 140 -12.51 11.31 22.48
CA TRP A 140 -11.63 10.73 23.49
C TRP A 140 -10.42 11.62 23.77
N LYS A 141 -9.68 11.98 22.69
CA LYS A 141 -8.60 12.94 22.69
C LYS A 141 -8.70 13.76 21.41
N SER A 142 -8.75 15.08 21.52
CA SER A 142 -8.88 15.91 20.31
C SER A 142 -7.64 15.87 19.42
N GLU A 143 -6.45 15.68 19.97
CA GLU A 143 -5.19 15.57 19.20
C GLU A 143 -5.20 14.37 18.23
N GLU A 144 -5.83 13.26 18.62
CA GLU A 144 -5.93 12.02 17.83
C GLU A 144 -7.16 12.01 16.91
N ASN A 145 -7.97 13.10 16.91
CA ASN A 145 -9.15 13.19 16.06
C ASN A 145 -8.79 13.43 14.59
N LYS A 146 -9.56 12.83 13.66
CA LYS A 146 -9.32 12.89 12.21
C LYS A 146 -9.11 14.32 11.69
N HIS A 147 -9.88 15.30 12.15
CA HIS A 147 -9.72 16.68 11.72
C HIS A 147 -8.33 17.27 12.03
N PHE A 148 -7.72 16.88 13.15
CA PHE A 148 -6.36 17.32 13.51
C PHE A 148 -5.29 16.45 12.85
N THR A 149 -5.46 15.13 12.81
CA THR A 149 -4.46 14.21 12.24
C THR A 149 -4.33 14.37 10.72
N SER A 150 -5.43 14.64 10.00
CA SER A 150 -5.44 14.99 8.57
C SER A 150 -4.95 16.41 8.27
N LYS A 151 -4.67 17.22 9.33
CA LYS A 151 -4.29 18.64 9.21
C LYS A 151 -5.36 19.52 8.59
N GLN A 152 -6.60 19.08 8.52
CA GLN A 152 -7.75 19.89 8.09
C GLN A 152 -7.93 21.11 9.02
N ILE A 153 -7.74 20.88 10.31
CA ILE A 153 -7.69 21.94 11.31
C ILE A 153 -6.40 21.87 12.13
N LYS A 154 -6.02 23.01 12.71
CA LYS A 154 -4.82 23.16 13.53
C LYS A 154 -5.18 23.90 14.81
N LEU A 155 -4.75 23.40 15.97
CA LEU A 155 -4.85 24.15 17.22
C LEU A 155 -3.90 25.36 17.18
N VAL A 156 -4.43 26.55 17.41
CA VAL A 156 -3.66 27.81 17.35
C VAL A 156 -3.56 28.53 18.69
N GLU A 157 -4.44 28.21 19.64
CA GLU A 157 -4.41 28.78 20.99
C GLU A 157 -4.97 27.76 21.99
N GLY A 158 -4.46 27.77 23.22
CA GLY A 158 -4.91 26.89 24.28
C GLY A 158 -4.35 25.48 24.22
N ARG A 159 -5.16 24.49 24.57
CA ARG A 159 -4.77 23.08 24.63
C ARG A 159 -5.81 22.13 24.03
N HIS A 160 -5.40 20.94 23.74
CA HIS A 160 -6.26 19.83 23.34
C HIS A 160 -7.12 19.31 24.51
N ILE A 161 -8.27 18.70 24.16
CA ILE A 161 -9.12 17.95 25.07
C ILE A 161 -8.49 16.62 25.39
N THR A 162 -8.57 16.26 26.67
CA THR A 162 -8.05 15.00 27.22
C THR A 162 -9.20 14.16 27.80
N PRO A 163 -8.99 12.85 28.03
CA PRO A 163 -10.04 11.98 28.60
C PRO A 163 -10.53 12.38 30.00
N GLN A 164 -9.77 13.19 30.72
CA GLN A 164 -10.11 13.65 32.08
C GLN A 164 -10.93 14.94 32.12
N ASP A 165 -11.08 15.57 30.96
CA ASP A 165 -11.81 16.82 30.85
C ASP A 165 -13.34 16.64 31.02
N LYS A 166 -13.99 17.63 31.62
CA LYS A 166 -15.45 17.70 31.77
C LYS A 166 -15.89 19.14 31.61
N GLY A 167 -16.90 19.39 30.78
CA GLY A 167 -17.38 20.73 30.53
C GLY A 167 -16.38 21.59 29.72
N LYS A 168 -15.57 20.97 28.86
CA LYS A 168 -14.54 21.68 28.09
C LYS A 168 -14.86 21.63 26.61
N VAL A 169 -14.54 22.73 25.90
CA VAL A 169 -14.79 22.85 24.47
C VAL A 169 -13.65 23.54 23.75
N ILE A 170 -13.37 23.08 22.52
CA ILE A 170 -12.53 23.76 21.54
C ILE A 170 -13.43 24.24 20.42
N LEU A 171 -13.24 25.47 19.94
CA LEU A 171 -14.00 26.04 18.82
C LEU A 171 -13.10 26.73 17.81
N SER A 172 -13.67 27.08 16.64
CA SER A 172 -12.88 27.75 15.63
C SER A 172 -12.51 29.16 16.07
N LYS A 173 -11.31 29.61 15.73
CA LYS A 173 -10.83 30.96 15.97
C LYS A 173 -11.73 32.00 15.30
N ASP A 174 -12.26 31.69 14.11
CA ASP A 174 -13.15 32.60 13.38
C ASP A 174 -14.47 32.79 14.12
N LEU A 175 -15.05 31.72 14.69
CA LEU A 175 -16.25 31.79 15.50
C LEU A 175 -15.97 32.57 16.80
N ALA A 176 -14.82 32.32 17.42
CA ALA A 176 -14.41 33.04 18.63
C ALA A 176 -14.26 34.53 18.37
N VAL A 177 -13.60 34.96 17.30
CA VAL A 177 -13.44 36.37 16.91
C VAL A 177 -14.80 37.01 16.63
N LYS A 178 -15.67 36.33 15.87
CA LYS A 178 -17.01 36.82 15.51
C LYS A 178 -17.84 37.11 16.75
N ASN A 179 -17.74 36.26 17.80
CA ASN A 179 -18.52 36.39 19.04
C ASN A 179 -17.73 37.04 20.19
N ARG A 180 -16.50 37.53 19.95
CA ARG A 180 -15.61 38.14 20.95
C ARG A 180 -15.28 37.23 22.11
N LEU A 181 -15.12 35.96 21.86
CA LEU A 181 -14.77 34.91 22.81
C LEU A 181 -13.27 34.65 22.86
N LYS A 182 -12.77 34.16 23.99
CA LYS A 182 -11.37 33.84 24.23
C LYS A 182 -11.24 32.51 24.98
N VAL A 183 -10.07 31.92 24.97
CA VAL A 183 -9.73 30.80 25.86
C VAL A 183 -9.92 31.21 27.31
N GLY A 184 -10.64 30.38 28.08
CA GLY A 184 -11.05 30.63 29.48
C GLY A 184 -12.45 31.19 29.62
N ASP A 185 -13.11 31.67 28.57
CA ASP A 185 -14.49 32.09 28.60
C ASP A 185 -15.45 30.90 28.74
N ILE A 186 -16.63 31.16 29.31
CA ILE A 186 -17.68 30.16 29.53
C ILE A 186 -18.81 30.37 28.52
N LEU A 187 -19.10 29.36 27.73
CA LEU A 187 -20.29 29.31 26.88
C LEU A 187 -21.44 28.67 27.65
N LYS A 188 -22.63 29.17 27.45
CA LYS A 188 -23.84 28.59 28.04
C LYS A 188 -24.77 28.11 26.93
N THR A 189 -25.12 26.84 26.97
CA THR A 189 -26.11 26.25 26.06
C THR A 189 -27.53 26.67 26.46
N ASP A 190 -28.48 26.52 25.54
CA ASP A 190 -29.90 26.81 25.83
C ASP A 190 -30.47 25.84 26.88
N LYS A 191 -29.88 24.66 27.06
CA LYS A 191 -30.16 23.70 28.13
C LYS A 191 -29.55 24.12 29.49
N GLY A 192 -28.81 25.21 29.56
CA GLY A 192 -28.21 25.76 30.80
C GLY A 192 -26.87 25.11 31.17
N ILE A 193 -26.29 24.30 30.35
CA ILE A 193 -24.98 23.64 30.56
C ILE A 193 -23.87 24.65 30.23
N GLU A 194 -22.87 24.75 31.09
CA GLU A 194 -21.73 25.65 30.97
C GLU A 194 -20.51 24.90 30.42
N LEU A 195 -19.88 25.47 29.38
CA LEU A 195 -18.72 24.91 28.68
C LEU A 195 -17.59 25.93 28.71
N GLU A 196 -16.45 25.55 29.26
CA GLU A 196 -15.25 26.40 29.27
C GLU A 196 -14.43 26.17 27.95
N ILE A 197 -14.10 27.28 27.29
CA ILE A 197 -13.27 27.28 26.10
C ILE A 197 -11.82 27.00 26.51
N VAL A 198 -11.25 25.83 26.12
CA VAL A 198 -9.89 25.44 26.45
C VAL A 198 -8.92 25.57 25.28
N GLY A 199 -9.43 25.73 24.08
CA GLY A 199 -8.60 25.89 22.88
C GLY A 199 -9.36 26.50 21.71
N LEU A 200 -8.58 27.04 20.78
CA LEU A 200 -9.08 27.55 19.50
C LEU A 200 -8.34 26.84 18.36
N PHE A 201 -9.10 26.39 17.35
CA PHE A 201 -8.53 25.85 16.13
C PHE A 201 -8.72 26.78 14.94
N GLN A 202 -7.91 26.62 13.92
CA GLN A 202 -8.02 27.29 12.63
C GLN A 202 -8.02 26.26 11.51
N GLN A 203 -8.90 26.45 10.54
CA GLN A 203 -8.94 25.65 9.33
C GLN A 203 -7.69 25.89 8.46
N SER A 204 -7.16 24.87 7.85
CA SER A 204 -6.05 25.00 6.89
C SER A 204 -6.52 25.66 5.59
N GLU A 205 -5.67 26.50 5.00
CA GLU A 205 -6.00 27.30 3.80
C GLU A 205 -6.20 26.45 2.51
N THR A 206 -5.90 25.15 2.58
CA THR A 206 -5.84 24.26 1.42
C THR A 206 -7.22 23.70 1.00
N GLU A 207 -8.26 23.86 1.81
CA GLU A 207 -9.58 23.32 1.46
C GLU A 207 -10.48 24.35 0.77
N SER A 208 -11.15 23.90 -0.28
CA SER A 208 -12.03 24.73 -1.11
C SER A 208 -13.25 25.23 -0.33
N ILE A 209 -13.45 26.54 -0.35
CA ILE A 209 -14.54 27.27 0.32
C ILE A 209 -15.94 26.98 -0.32
N ASN A 210 -16.02 26.05 -1.27
CA ASN A 210 -17.22 25.83 -2.11
C ASN A 210 -18.11 24.66 -1.68
N GLU A 211 -18.00 24.17 -0.46
CA GLU A 211 -18.89 23.11 0.01
C GLU A 211 -20.32 23.61 0.18
N GLN A 212 -21.28 22.87 -0.38
CA GLN A 212 -22.70 23.05 -0.11
C GLN A 212 -23.05 22.39 1.22
N VAL A 213 -22.91 23.13 2.31
CA VAL A 213 -23.13 22.65 3.68
C VAL A 213 -24.19 23.50 4.41
N THR A 214 -24.85 22.87 5.37
CA THR A 214 -25.71 23.57 6.31
C THR A 214 -24.90 24.43 7.28
N SER A 215 -25.54 25.32 8.05
CA SER A 215 -24.80 26.13 9.03
C SER A 215 -24.18 25.29 10.15
N TYR A 216 -24.85 24.24 10.59
CA TYR A 216 -24.37 23.38 11.68
C TYR A 216 -23.27 22.38 11.24
N ASP A 217 -23.14 22.11 9.94
CA ASP A 217 -22.06 21.26 9.39
C ASP A 217 -20.81 22.07 8.98
N LYS A 218 -20.91 23.41 9.03
CA LYS A 218 -19.79 24.26 8.65
C LYS A 218 -18.63 24.11 9.63
N ILE A 219 -17.42 23.84 9.15
CA ILE A 219 -16.24 23.62 10.01
C ILE A 219 -15.92 24.82 10.90
N GLN A 220 -16.24 26.06 10.44
CA GLN A 220 -16.10 27.26 11.26
C GLN A 220 -17.05 27.28 12.46
N ASN A 221 -18.15 26.53 12.42
CA ASN A 221 -19.13 26.41 13.50
C ASN A 221 -18.91 25.17 14.37
N LEU A 222 -18.04 24.22 13.91
CA LEU A 222 -17.76 23.00 14.64
C LEU A 222 -17.23 23.30 16.04
N MET A 223 -17.78 22.62 17.01
CA MET A 223 -17.28 22.60 18.40
C MET A 223 -16.82 21.20 18.73
N ILE A 224 -15.68 21.09 19.41
CA ILE A 224 -15.11 19.78 19.84
C ILE A 224 -15.12 19.79 21.37
N ALA A 225 -15.74 18.80 21.99
CA ALA A 225 -15.91 18.70 23.43
C ALA A 225 -15.50 17.32 23.98
N ASP A 226 -15.41 17.19 25.27
CA ASP A 226 -15.25 15.92 25.95
C ASP A 226 -16.55 15.10 25.96
N LEU A 227 -16.44 13.76 26.12
CA LEU A 227 -17.60 12.86 26.15
C LEU A 227 -18.58 13.18 27.27
N ALA A 228 -18.10 13.54 28.48
CA ALA A 228 -18.96 13.83 29.62
C ALA A 228 -19.86 15.05 29.35
N THR A 229 -19.36 15.99 28.56
CA THR A 229 -20.13 17.14 28.06
C THR A 229 -21.28 16.67 27.16
N LEU A 230 -21.05 15.78 26.23
CA LEU A 230 -22.10 15.30 25.32
C LEU A 230 -23.16 14.48 26.07
N ILE A 231 -22.76 13.63 27.01
CA ILE A 231 -23.68 12.88 27.87
C ILE A 231 -24.59 13.85 28.62
N ALA A 232 -24.03 14.93 29.18
CA ALA A 232 -24.81 15.93 29.89
C ALA A 232 -25.76 16.72 28.97
N LEU A 233 -25.33 17.07 27.78
CA LEU A 233 -26.11 17.80 26.77
C LEU A 233 -27.29 16.97 26.25
N GLU A 234 -27.10 15.72 25.96
CA GLU A 234 -28.13 14.86 25.41
C GLU A 234 -29.05 14.32 26.49
N ASN A 235 -28.50 13.94 27.64
CA ASN A 235 -29.22 13.40 28.80
C ASN A 235 -30.22 12.29 28.40
N SER A 236 -29.81 11.42 27.47
CA SER A 236 -30.60 10.31 26.92
C SER A 236 -29.76 9.05 26.78
N PRO A 237 -30.38 7.86 26.61
CA PRO A 237 -29.66 6.63 26.32
C PRO A 237 -28.89 6.66 24.97
N ALA A 238 -29.21 7.60 24.08
CA ALA A 238 -28.61 7.71 22.78
C ALA A 238 -27.10 8.05 22.82
N ILE A 239 -26.67 8.77 23.87
CA ILE A 239 -25.25 9.09 24.07
C ILE A 239 -24.84 8.76 25.50
N GLN A 240 -24.17 7.64 25.70
CA GLN A 240 -23.53 7.21 26.94
C GLN A 240 -22.08 6.78 26.71
N GLY A 241 -21.63 6.79 25.45
CA GLY A 241 -20.31 6.43 24.97
C GLY A 241 -20.05 7.03 23.59
N PHE A 242 -19.04 6.51 22.93
CA PHE A 242 -18.73 6.89 21.55
C PHE A 242 -19.49 6.02 20.55
N ASN A 243 -19.88 6.63 19.43
CA ASN A 243 -20.59 5.94 18.34
C ASN A 243 -19.62 5.21 17.40
N GLU A 244 -18.44 5.76 17.28
CA GLU A 244 -17.42 5.33 16.33
C GLU A 244 -16.03 5.47 16.94
N MET A 245 -15.13 4.57 16.56
CA MET A 245 -13.72 4.64 16.92
C MET A 245 -12.87 4.23 15.74
N THR A 246 -12.06 5.14 15.24
CA THR A 246 -11.02 4.84 14.27
C THR A 246 -9.75 4.41 14.99
N VAL A 247 -9.23 3.25 14.63
CA VAL A 247 -7.99 2.69 15.17
C VAL A 247 -6.92 2.77 14.10
N SER A 248 -5.85 3.52 14.37
CA SER A 248 -4.68 3.61 13.50
C SER A 248 -3.62 2.62 13.95
N ILE A 249 -3.05 1.89 13.00
CA ILE A 249 -2.04 0.85 13.21
C ILE A 249 -0.77 1.15 12.41
N SER A 250 0.36 0.71 12.94
CA SER A 250 1.67 0.96 12.33
C SER A 250 1.96 0.11 11.10
N ASP A 251 1.31 -1.04 10.97
CA ASP A 251 1.53 -1.99 9.87
C ASP A 251 0.21 -2.62 9.42
N PRO A 252 -0.28 -2.28 8.21
CA PRO A 252 -1.51 -2.86 7.66
C PRO A 252 -1.54 -4.39 7.62
N GLN A 253 -0.40 -5.05 7.47
CA GLN A 253 -0.33 -6.53 7.49
C GLN A 253 -0.69 -7.11 8.85
N SER A 254 -0.53 -6.36 9.94
CA SER A 254 -0.92 -6.79 11.28
C SER A 254 -2.41 -6.60 11.59
N MET A 255 -3.17 -5.93 10.69
CA MET A 255 -4.57 -5.54 10.91
C MET A 255 -5.46 -6.70 11.34
N GLN A 256 -5.45 -7.80 10.60
CA GLN A 256 -6.29 -8.98 10.92
C GLN A 256 -5.95 -9.59 12.29
N GLY A 257 -4.67 -9.60 12.66
CA GLY A 257 -4.22 -10.06 13.97
C GLY A 257 -4.68 -9.13 15.10
N ILE A 258 -4.64 -7.81 14.85
CA ILE A 258 -5.10 -6.80 15.81
C ILE A 258 -6.63 -6.87 15.94
N ILE A 259 -7.38 -6.94 14.84
CA ILE A 259 -8.85 -7.10 14.85
C ILE A 259 -9.24 -8.38 15.62
N SER A 260 -8.53 -9.49 15.41
CA SER A 260 -8.78 -10.73 16.15
C SER A 260 -8.55 -10.53 17.66
N SER A 261 -7.46 -9.83 18.04
CA SER A 261 -7.15 -9.54 19.45
C SER A 261 -8.20 -8.62 20.09
N ILE A 262 -8.74 -7.67 19.31
CA ILE A 262 -9.84 -6.80 19.77
C ILE A 262 -11.11 -7.62 19.99
N LYS A 263 -11.47 -8.51 19.06
CA LYS A 263 -12.65 -9.39 19.19
C LYS A 263 -12.55 -10.39 20.35
N ASP A 264 -11.35 -10.67 20.84
CA ASP A 264 -11.13 -11.50 22.02
C ASP A 264 -11.43 -10.76 23.35
N ILE A 265 -11.61 -9.45 23.33
CA ILE A 265 -12.05 -8.66 24.47
C ILE A 265 -13.49 -9.06 24.82
N LYS A 266 -13.68 -9.58 26.03
CA LYS A 266 -14.97 -10.11 26.51
C LYS A 266 -15.83 -9.11 27.26
N THR A 267 -15.38 -7.89 27.41
CA THR A 267 -16.10 -6.82 28.11
C THR A 267 -17.30 -6.32 27.31
N VAL A 268 -17.34 -6.59 26.00
CA VAL A 268 -18.40 -6.19 25.08
C VAL A 268 -18.87 -7.36 24.22
N ASP A 269 -20.11 -7.31 23.75
CA ASP A 269 -20.64 -8.24 22.72
C ASP A 269 -20.39 -7.63 21.34
N TRP A 270 -19.48 -8.21 20.58
CA TRP A 270 -19.07 -7.73 19.25
C TRP A 270 -20.18 -7.82 18.19
N LYS A 271 -21.34 -8.44 18.52
CA LYS A 271 -22.52 -8.43 17.63
C LYS A 271 -23.16 -7.04 17.49
N GLY A 272 -22.89 -6.13 18.42
CA GLY A 272 -23.38 -4.75 18.36
C GLY A 272 -22.53 -3.84 17.48
N PHE A 273 -21.35 -4.31 17.03
CA PHE A 273 -20.38 -3.49 16.30
C PHE A 273 -20.04 -4.09 14.95
N SER A 274 -19.84 -3.21 13.97
CA SER A 274 -19.19 -3.49 12.70
C SER A 274 -17.75 -3.00 12.72
N ILE A 275 -16.85 -3.74 12.08
CA ILE A 275 -15.47 -3.31 11.87
C ILE A 275 -15.26 -3.16 10.38
N ILE A 276 -14.94 -1.95 9.95
CA ILE A 276 -14.74 -1.57 8.55
C ILE A 276 -13.26 -1.24 8.36
N GLU A 277 -12.60 -1.93 7.46
CA GLU A 277 -11.20 -1.68 7.12
C GLU A 277 -11.12 -0.52 6.14
N ASN A 278 -10.37 0.51 6.49
CA ASN A 278 -10.17 1.71 5.66
C ASN A 278 -8.82 1.62 4.94
N ASN A 279 -8.71 0.66 4.01
CA ASN A 279 -7.47 0.38 3.27
C ASN A 279 -7.44 1.03 1.87
N GLU A 280 -8.46 1.78 1.47
CA GLU A 280 -8.58 2.31 0.10
C GLU A 280 -7.34 3.11 -0.33
N ASN A 281 -6.83 4.00 0.50
CA ASN A 281 -5.64 4.78 0.19
C ASN A 281 -4.40 3.90 0.04
N TYR A 282 -4.25 2.88 0.90
CA TYR A 282 -3.17 1.92 0.82
C TYR A 282 -3.30 1.04 -0.43
N ASP A 283 -4.48 0.49 -0.69
CA ASP A 283 -4.73 -0.39 -1.83
C ASP A 283 -4.55 0.35 -3.17
N ASN A 284 -5.01 1.59 -3.27
CA ASN A 284 -4.82 2.44 -4.45
C ASN A 284 -3.33 2.76 -4.68
N ALA A 285 -2.63 3.19 -3.63
CA ALA A 285 -1.21 3.55 -3.74
C ALA A 285 -0.30 2.34 -4.00
N THR A 286 -0.63 1.15 -3.48
CA THR A 286 0.16 -0.06 -3.70
C THR A 286 -0.21 -0.82 -4.96
N SER A 287 -1.42 -0.63 -5.51
CA SER A 287 -1.88 -1.35 -6.70
C SER A 287 -0.97 -1.13 -7.92
N SER A 288 -0.54 0.09 -8.15
CA SER A 288 0.37 0.45 -9.24
C SER A 288 1.76 -0.21 -9.08
N LEU A 289 2.30 -0.20 -7.86
CA LEU A 289 3.57 -0.87 -7.56
C LEU A 289 3.46 -2.39 -7.70
N GLN A 290 2.33 -2.97 -7.32
CA GLN A 290 2.04 -4.40 -7.50
C GLN A 290 1.94 -4.77 -8.99
N GLN A 291 1.34 -3.92 -9.81
CA GLN A 291 1.30 -4.12 -11.26
C GLN A 291 2.71 -4.11 -11.86
N ILE A 292 3.58 -3.18 -11.45
CA ILE A 292 4.99 -3.13 -11.86
C ILE A 292 5.69 -4.45 -11.50
N SER A 293 5.56 -4.92 -10.26
CA SER A 293 6.18 -6.19 -9.83
C SER A 293 5.65 -7.38 -10.63
N ASN A 294 4.35 -7.46 -10.91
CA ASN A 294 3.76 -8.51 -11.73
C ASN A 294 4.27 -8.48 -13.18
N LEU A 295 4.40 -7.29 -13.78
CA LEU A 295 4.99 -7.13 -15.11
C LEU A 295 6.43 -7.60 -15.13
N VAL A 296 7.24 -7.15 -14.17
CA VAL A 296 8.67 -7.54 -14.08
C VAL A 296 8.83 -9.04 -13.88
N SER A 297 8.04 -9.66 -13.01
CA SER A 297 8.04 -11.12 -12.83
C SER A 297 7.69 -11.87 -14.11
N THR A 298 6.70 -11.37 -14.87
CA THR A 298 6.33 -11.94 -16.17
C THR A 298 7.48 -11.83 -17.18
N PHE A 299 8.13 -10.65 -17.24
CA PHE A 299 9.31 -10.43 -18.08
C PHE A 299 10.46 -11.36 -17.71
N LEU A 300 10.74 -11.56 -16.43
CA LEU A 300 11.78 -12.48 -15.96
C LEU A 300 11.54 -13.91 -16.45
N ILE A 301 10.30 -14.40 -16.40
CA ILE A 301 9.93 -15.73 -16.90
C ILE A 301 10.14 -15.80 -18.41
N ILE A 302 9.71 -14.80 -19.17
CA ILE A 302 9.88 -14.73 -20.62
C ILE A 302 11.38 -14.73 -20.99
N ILE A 303 12.16 -13.86 -20.32
CA ILE A 303 13.62 -13.78 -20.54
C ILE A 303 14.29 -15.10 -20.19
N PHE A 304 13.91 -15.76 -19.11
CA PHE A 304 14.45 -17.05 -18.72
C PHE A 304 14.21 -18.13 -19.81
N ILE A 305 12.96 -18.26 -20.28
CA ILE A 305 12.60 -19.23 -21.31
C ILE A 305 13.32 -18.91 -22.64
N ALA A 306 13.28 -17.64 -23.07
CA ALA A 306 13.95 -17.20 -24.29
C ALA A 306 15.48 -17.46 -24.22
N SER A 307 16.11 -17.18 -23.09
CA SER A 307 17.53 -17.40 -22.83
C SER A 307 17.90 -18.89 -22.95
N VAL A 308 17.10 -19.77 -22.35
CA VAL A 308 17.30 -21.22 -22.45
C VAL A 308 17.21 -21.68 -23.90
N ILE A 309 16.22 -21.19 -24.65
CA ILE A 309 16.05 -21.57 -26.09
C ILE A 309 17.22 -21.06 -26.89
N ILE A 310 17.57 -19.78 -26.83
CA ILE A 310 18.64 -19.16 -27.61
C ILE A 310 19.98 -19.84 -27.31
N LEU A 311 20.30 -19.99 -26.04
CA LEU A 311 21.56 -20.61 -25.62
C LEU A 311 21.63 -22.07 -26.03
N SER A 312 20.54 -22.82 -25.91
CA SER A 312 20.44 -24.21 -26.34
C SER A 312 20.68 -24.38 -27.86
N LEU A 313 20.08 -23.49 -28.68
CA LEU A 313 20.29 -23.49 -30.14
C LEU A 313 21.73 -23.20 -30.50
N ILE A 314 22.34 -22.19 -29.87
CA ILE A 314 23.75 -21.82 -30.13
C ILE A 314 24.70 -22.96 -29.73
N LEU A 315 24.49 -23.52 -28.52
CA LEU A 315 25.29 -24.64 -28.03
C LEU A 315 25.10 -25.89 -28.92
N THR A 316 23.91 -26.15 -29.44
CA THR A 316 23.65 -27.26 -30.36
C THR A 316 24.37 -27.05 -31.68
N MET A 317 24.34 -25.83 -32.23
CA MET A 317 25.09 -25.50 -33.45
C MET A 317 26.60 -25.70 -33.26
N TRP A 318 27.13 -25.28 -32.10
CA TRP A 318 28.54 -25.45 -31.79
C TRP A 318 28.92 -26.90 -31.52
N SER A 319 28.09 -27.65 -30.85
CA SER A 319 28.28 -29.07 -30.61
C SER A 319 28.37 -29.85 -31.92
N ARG A 320 27.56 -29.48 -32.92
CA ARG A 320 27.64 -30.09 -34.26
C ARG A 320 28.99 -29.82 -34.94
N THR A 321 29.59 -28.65 -34.79
CA THR A 321 30.92 -28.36 -35.37
C THR A 321 32.07 -29.09 -34.66
N ARG A 322 31.82 -29.67 -33.47
CA ARG A 322 32.79 -30.42 -32.65
C ARG A 322 32.50 -31.91 -32.59
N ILE A 323 31.61 -32.40 -33.45
CA ILE A 323 31.21 -33.81 -33.47
C ILE A 323 32.41 -34.74 -33.63
N HIS A 324 33.40 -34.34 -34.46
CA HIS A 324 34.63 -35.09 -34.70
C HIS A 324 35.51 -35.19 -33.43
N GLU A 325 35.74 -34.10 -32.74
CA GLU A 325 36.48 -34.06 -31.46
C GLU A 325 35.78 -34.96 -30.42
N THR A 326 34.45 -34.87 -30.35
CA THR A 326 33.62 -35.69 -29.46
C THR A 326 33.71 -37.18 -29.78
N GLY A 327 33.73 -37.53 -31.07
CA GLY A 327 33.90 -38.91 -31.54
C GLY A 327 35.24 -39.51 -31.13
N ILE A 328 36.35 -38.77 -31.30
CA ILE A 328 37.68 -39.18 -30.84
C ILE A 328 37.74 -39.40 -29.35
N LEU A 329 37.16 -38.46 -28.55
CA LEU A 329 37.12 -38.58 -27.10
C LEU A 329 36.32 -39.80 -26.62
N LEU A 330 35.22 -40.13 -27.29
CA LEU A 330 34.42 -41.32 -27.01
C LEU A 330 35.13 -42.60 -27.40
N SER A 331 35.91 -42.61 -28.51
CA SER A 331 36.67 -43.79 -28.93
C SER A 331 37.87 -44.11 -28.01
N ILE A 332 38.43 -43.12 -27.36
CA ILE A 332 39.46 -43.26 -26.29
C ILE A 332 38.86 -43.69 -24.93
N GLY A 333 37.52 -43.82 -24.85
CA GLY A 333 36.83 -44.30 -23.64
C GLY A 333 36.46 -43.23 -22.61
N ILE A 334 36.48 -41.95 -22.98
CA ILE A 334 36.03 -40.86 -22.07
C ILE A 334 34.51 -40.94 -21.90
N ARG A 335 34.05 -40.89 -20.63
CA ARG A 335 32.61 -40.96 -20.29
C ARG A 335 31.85 -39.77 -20.87
N LYS A 336 30.64 -40.01 -21.42
CA LYS A 336 29.77 -38.98 -22.00
C LYS A 336 29.57 -37.79 -21.04
N ILE A 337 29.33 -38.04 -19.74
CA ILE A 337 29.16 -37.03 -18.70
C ILE A 337 30.40 -36.11 -18.59
N SER A 338 31.61 -36.64 -18.74
CA SER A 338 32.83 -35.83 -18.69
C SER A 338 32.95 -34.87 -19.85
N ILE A 339 32.42 -35.23 -21.03
CA ILE A 339 32.39 -34.35 -22.20
C ILE A 339 31.36 -33.25 -22.01
N ILE A 340 30.18 -33.58 -21.47
CA ILE A 340 29.13 -32.57 -21.13
C ILE A 340 29.66 -31.60 -20.08
N SER A 341 30.26 -32.13 -19.02
CA SER A 341 30.86 -31.30 -17.95
C SER A 341 31.92 -30.34 -18.50
N GLN A 342 32.70 -30.74 -19.48
CA GLN A 342 33.66 -29.85 -20.13
C GLN A 342 32.94 -28.72 -20.87
N TYR A 343 31.86 -28.99 -21.62
CA TYR A 343 31.09 -27.93 -22.32
C TYR A 343 30.44 -26.96 -21.33
N ILE A 344 29.85 -27.49 -20.26
CA ILE A 344 29.27 -26.65 -19.19
C ILE A 344 30.36 -25.75 -18.60
N THR A 345 31.54 -26.28 -18.30
CA THR A 345 32.65 -25.50 -17.73
C THR A 345 33.12 -24.39 -18.68
N GLU A 346 33.20 -24.67 -20.00
CA GLU A 346 33.57 -23.67 -21.01
C GLU A 346 32.57 -22.49 -21.02
N VAL A 347 31.26 -22.79 -20.99
CA VAL A 347 30.21 -21.77 -20.99
C VAL A 347 30.17 -21.02 -19.66
N LEU A 348 30.31 -21.69 -18.52
CA LEU A 348 30.36 -21.08 -17.20
C LEU A 348 31.51 -20.10 -17.03
N LEU A 349 32.70 -20.40 -17.55
CA LEU A 349 33.84 -19.48 -17.51
C LEU A 349 33.54 -18.16 -18.23
N ILE A 350 32.85 -18.23 -19.36
CA ILE A 350 32.43 -17.03 -20.12
C ILE A 350 31.29 -16.31 -19.36
N ALA A 351 30.32 -17.09 -18.84
CA ALA A 351 29.18 -16.57 -18.12
C ALA A 351 29.60 -15.76 -16.88
N VAL A 352 30.53 -16.26 -16.08
CA VAL A 352 31.02 -15.54 -14.88
C VAL A 352 31.56 -14.16 -15.26
N ILE A 353 32.37 -14.06 -16.32
CA ILE A 353 32.91 -12.79 -16.78
C ILE A 353 31.78 -11.87 -17.28
N ALA A 354 30.83 -12.42 -18.05
CA ALA A 354 29.68 -11.67 -18.56
C ALA A 354 28.81 -11.12 -17.43
N PHE A 355 28.54 -11.93 -16.41
CA PHE A 355 27.71 -11.55 -15.27
C PHE A 355 28.36 -10.43 -14.41
N PHE A 356 29.65 -10.48 -14.18
CA PHE A 356 30.34 -9.39 -13.48
C PHE A 356 30.33 -8.09 -14.29
N LEU A 357 30.56 -8.17 -15.61
CA LEU A 357 30.59 -6.96 -16.44
C LEU A 357 29.18 -6.38 -16.69
N SER A 358 28.12 -7.16 -16.53
CA SER A 358 26.73 -6.71 -16.73
C SER A 358 26.26 -5.71 -15.65
N TYR A 359 26.95 -5.62 -14.52
CA TYR A 359 26.58 -4.74 -13.41
C TYR A 359 26.40 -3.28 -13.85
N PHE A 360 27.41 -2.71 -14.50
CA PHE A 360 27.37 -1.28 -14.88
C PHE A 360 26.25 -0.91 -15.85
N PRO A 361 26.05 -1.62 -16.98
CA PRO A 361 24.96 -1.27 -17.88
C PRO A 361 23.58 -1.65 -17.29
N ALA A 362 23.51 -2.63 -16.41
CA ALA A 362 22.25 -3.00 -15.77
C ALA A 362 21.70 -1.90 -14.87
N THR A 363 22.54 -1.16 -14.13
CA THR A 363 22.09 -0.02 -13.33
C THR A 363 21.46 1.05 -14.22
N ILE A 364 22.10 1.42 -15.32
CA ILE A 364 21.58 2.43 -16.25
C ILE A 364 20.24 2.03 -16.87
N VAL A 365 20.13 0.75 -17.27
CA VAL A 365 18.89 0.22 -17.86
C VAL A 365 17.78 0.16 -16.80
N ALA A 366 18.11 -0.26 -15.59
CA ALA A 366 17.15 -0.36 -14.49
C ALA A 366 16.58 1.03 -14.11
N ASP A 367 17.42 2.04 -14.01
CA ASP A 367 17.00 3.43 -13.72
C ASP A 367 16.06 3.98 -14.82
N GLN A 368 16.43 3.79 -16.10
CA GLN A 368 15.61 4.28 -17.21
C GLN A 368 14.27 3.54 -17.33
N VAL A 369 14.27 2.21 -17.18
CA VAL A 369 13.02 1.43 -17.25
C VAL A 369 12.16 1.68 -16.01
N GLY A 370 12.77 1.79 -14.84
CA GLY A 370 12.07 2.13 -13.59
C GLY A 370 11.32 3.46 -13.69
N SER A 371 11.99 4.51 -14.16
CA SER A 371 11.40 5.84 -14.36
C SER A 371 10.30 5.84 -15.42
N TYR A 372 10.45 5.05 -16.49
CA TYR A 372 9.43 4.90 -17.53
C TYR A 372 8.18 4.17 -17.00
N LEU A 373 8.35 3.11 -16.22
CA LEU A 373 7.22 2.37 -15.61
C LEU A 373 6.47 3.21 -14.58
N GLN A 374 7.16 4.11 -13.89
CA GLN A 374 6.55 5.04 -12.93
C GLN A 374 5.69 6.11 -13.62
N SER A 375 6.05 6.53 -14.85
CA SER A 375 5.31 7.53 -15.62
C SER A 375 4.20 6.93 -16.52
N ALA A 376 4.09 5.61 -16.64
CA ALA A 376 3.16 4.92 -17.53
C ALA A 376 1.71 4.75 -17.03
N PRO A 377 1.36 4.80 -15.72
CA PRO A 377 0.00 4.54 -15.25
C PRO A 377 -1.07 5.52 -15.76
N GLU A 378 -0.71 6.76 -16.07
CA GLU A 378 -1.69 7.76 -16.54
C GLU A 378 -2.23 7.52 -17.97
N GLN A 379 -1.63 6.63 -18.75
CA GLN A 379 -2.02 6.42 -20.15
C GLN A 379 -2.85 5.15 -20.40
N ILE A 380 -2.95 4.24 -19.44
CA ILE A 380 -3.64 2.94 -19.65
C ILE A 380 -5.14 3.05 -19.34
N GLU A 381 -5.57 3.95 -18.46
CA GLU A 381 -7.00 4.16 -18.15
C GLU A 381 -7.84 4.78 -19.29
N THR A 382 -7.20 5.36 -20.30
CA THR A 382 -7.91 6.02 -21.40
C THR A 382 -8.30 5.12 -22.59
N LEU A 383 -8.00 3.82 -22.55
CA LEU A 383 -8.26 2.91 -23.67
C LEU A 383 -9.40 1.89 -23.44
N GLU A 384 -10.00 1.81 -22.25
CA GLU A 384 -11.11 0.88 -21.97
C GLU A 384 -12.51 1.49 -21.96
N ASP A 385 -12.66 2.83 -22.09
CA ASP A 385 -13.97 3.48 -22.11
C ASP A 385 -14.47 3.80 -23.54
N THR A 386 -14.58 2.77 -24.39
CA THR A 386 -15.41 2.90 -25.60
C THR A 386 -16.13 1.59 -25.89
N GLU A 387 -17.20 1.32 -25.17
CA GLU A 387 -18.41 0.63 -25.61
C GLU A 387 -19.30 0.29 -24.40
N GLY A 388 -20.47 0.91 -24.33
CA GLY A 388 -21.54 0.40 -23.47
C GLY A 388 -22.45 1.45 -22.84
N LEU A 389 -23.24 2.14 -23.66
CA LEU A 389 -24.46 2.83 -23.21
C LEU A 389 -25.45 1.83 -22.59
N VAL A 390 -25.70 1.90 -21.29
CA VAL A 390 -27.05 1.70 -20.72
C VAL A 390 -27.19 2.53 -19.45
N ALA A 391 -28.25 3.30 -19.41
CA ALA A 391 -28.66 4.19 -18.35
C ALA A 391 -29.15 3.45 -17.10
N ASP A 392 -28.99 4.14 -16.01
CA ASP A 392 -29.96 4.35 -14.93
C ASP A 392 -29.63 3.77 -13.57
N ASN A 393 -29.45 4.60 -12.68
CA ASN A 393 -30.02 4.81 -11.36
C ASN A 393 -29.00 5.27 -10.30
N ARG A 394 -29.07 6.57 -10.04
CA ARG A 394 -28.30 7.25 -9.01
C ARG A 394 -28.84 6.89 -7.63
N SER A 395 -27.99 6.37 -6.78
CA SER A 395 -28.04 6.65 -5.35
C SER A 395 -26.81 7.48 -4.99
N ASN A 396 -27.06 8.68 -4.51
CA ASN A 396 -26.05 9.64 -4.05
C ASN A 396 -25.25 9.03 -2.89
N THR A 397 -24.02 8.68 -3.17
CA THR A 397 -22.97 8.60 -2.14
C THR A 397 -22.00 9.72 -2.50
N SER A 398 -21.89 10.67 -1.61
CA SER A 398 -20.94 11.78 -1.70
C SER A 398 -19.52 11.21 -1.73
N ASN A 399 -18.93 11.18 -2.93
CA ASN A 399 -17.51 10.93 -3.11
C ASN A 399 -16.77 12.17 -2.62
N ASP A 400 -16.14 12.05 -1.49
CA ASP A 400 -15.08 12.93 -1.01
C ASP A 400 -13.83 12.61 -1.85
N GLU A 401 -13.77 13.16 -3.06
CA GLU A 401 -12.55 13.19 -3.86
C GLU A 401 -11.58 14.20 -3.21
N THR A 402 -10.87 13.74 -2.20
CA THR A 402 -9.63 14.39 -1.80
C THR A 402 -8.61 14.12 -2.90
N ASP A 403 -8.41 15.12 -3.74
CA ASP A 403 -7.30 15.23 -4.71
C ASP A 403 -5.97 15.28 -3.92
N THR A 404 -5.57 14.14 -3.36
CA THR A 404 -4.20 13.94 -2.92
C THR A 404 -3.41 13.52 -4.15
N ASN A 405 -2.84 14.52 -4.85
CA ASN A 405 -1.68 14.34 -5.70
C ASN A 405 -0.51 13.84 -4.84
N GLU A 406 -0.62 12.65 -4.26
CA GLU A 406 0.51 11.92 -3.73
C GLU A 406 1.27 11.36 -4.92
N SER A 407 2.28 12.10 -5.34
CA SER A 407 3.29 11.63 -6.29
C SER A 407 3.76 10.26 -5.83
N MET A 408 3.70 9.26 -6.73
CA MET A 408 4.25 7.92 -6.47
C MET A 408 5.63 8.04 -5.83
N PRO A 409 5.96 7.24 -4.81
CA PRO A 409 7.26 7.26 -4.19
C PRO A 409 8.33 6.97 -5.24
N ASP A 410 9.39 7.78 -5.22
CA ASP A 410 10.54 7.63 -6.13
C ASP A 410 11.12 6.21 -5.99
N LEU A 411 11.16 5.46 -7.10
CA LEU A 411 11.77 4.14 -7.16
C LEU A 411 13.29 4.31 -7.20
N ASP A 412 13.95 4.30 -6.05
CA ASP A 412 15.41 4.26 -5.97
C ASP A 412 15.91 2.86 -6.34
N VAL A 413 16.29 2.69 -7.62
CA VAL A 413 16.71 1.41 -8.16
C VAL A 413 18.20 1.22 -7.95
N GLN A 414 18.58 0.59 -6.84
CA GLN A 414 19.97 0.23 -6.54
C GLN A 414 20.18 -1.29 -6.64
N ILE A 415 21.20 -1.70 -7.40
CA ILE A 415 21.61 -3.11 -7.48
C ILE A 415 22.46 -3.44 -6.26
N GLN A 416 21.97 -4.31 -5.40
CA GLN A 416 22.67 -4.80 -4.22
C GLN A 416 23.37 -6.14 -4.50
N SER A 417 24.10 -6.65 -3.51
CA SER A 417 24.77 -7.95 -3.63
C SER A 417 23.82 -9.13 -3.75
N GLU A 418 22.58 -9.01 -3.25
CA GLU A 418 21.55 -10.04 -3.30
C GLU A 418 21.11 -10.33 -4.74
N GLU A 419 20.85 -9.29 -5.54
CA GLU A 419 20.45 -9.41 -6.94
C GLU A 419 21.59 -10.01 -7.79
N MET A 420 22.84 -9.68 -7.46
CA MET A 420 23.99 -10.30 -8.09
C MET A 420 24.07 -11.80 -7.80
N ILE A 421 23.85 -12.21 -6.55
CA ILE A 421 23.82 -13.64 -6.19
C ILE A 421 22.68 -14.35 -6.94
N MET A 422 21.49 -13.73 -7.00
CA MET A 422 20.33 -14.27 -7.69
C MET A 422 20.57 -14.40 -9.20
N LEU A 423 21.23 -13.41 -9.82
CA LEU A 423 21.68 -13.48 -11.20
C LEU A 423 22.59 -14.70 -11.45
N PHE A 424 23.57 -14.93 -10.55
CA PHE A 424 24.46 -16.09 -10.67
C PHE A 424 23.70 -17.40 -10.56
N ILE A 425 22.76 -17.53 -9.64
CA ILE A 425 21.94 -18.74 -9.47
C ILE A 425 21.10 -19.00 -10.73
N LEU A 426 20.35 -17.98 -11.19
CA LEU A 426 19.51 -18.08 -12.38
C LEU A 426 20.36 -18.32 -13.64
N GLY A 427 21.47 -17.60 -13.80
CA GLY A 427 22.36 -17.72 -14.94
C GLY A 427 23.05 -19.08 -15.03
N ILE A 428 23.51 -19.63 -13.92
CA ILE A 428 24.03 -21.00 -13.86
C ILE A 428 22.92 -22.01 -14.22
N GLY A 429 21.71 -21.81 -13.72
CA GLY A 429 20.54 -22.61 -14.07
C GLY A 429 20.28 -22.64 -15.60
N ILE A 430 20.25 -21.45 -16.23
CA ILE A 430 20.09 -21.29 -17.68
C ILE A 430 21.18 -22.05 -18.42
N VAL A 431 22.46 -21.87 -18.02
CA VAL A 431 23.60 -22.55 -18.68
C VAL A 431 23.51 -24.06 -18.57
N VAL A 432 23.20 -24.58 -17.37
CA VAL A 432 23.12 -26.03 -17.13
C VAL A 432 21.96 -26.66 -17.93
N ILE A 433 20.78 -26.03 -17.90
CA ILE A 433 19.61 -26.51 -18.65
C ILE A 433 19.88 -26.48 -20.15
N SER A 434 20.40 -25.36 -20.67
CA SER A 434 20.68 -25.19 -22.11
C SER A 434 21.75 -26.14 -22.59
N ALA A 435 22.83 -26.36 -21.85
CA ALA A 435 23.87 -27.32 -22.16
C ALA A 435 23.36 -28.77 -22.08
N GLY A 436 22.46 -29.05 -21.11
CA GLY A 436 21.76 -30.34 -21.02
C GLY A 436 20.95 -30.65 -22.27
N ILE A 437 20.08 -29.72 -22.69
CA ILE A 437 19.24 -29.85 -23.90
C ILE A 437 20.11 -30.01 -25.15
N SER A 438 21.13 -29.18 -25.32
CA SER A 438 22.08 -29.25 -26.43
C SER A 438 22.81 -30.58 -26.47
N SER A 439 23.22 -31.10 -25.32
CA SER A 439 23.96 -32.35 -25.21
C SER A 439 23.14 -33.59 -25.60
N ILE A 440 21.84 -33.59 -25.29
CA ILE A 440 20.92 -34.68 -25.65
C ILE A 440 20.91 -34.89 -27.18
N SER A 441 20.87 -33.79 -27.95
CA SER A 441 20.89 -33.85 -29.42
C SER A 441 22.16 -34.51 -29.97
N THR A 442 23.31 -34.21 -29.35
CA THR A 442 24.61 -34.73 -29.81
C THR A 442 24.89 -36.16 -29.33
N MET A 443 24.41 -36.53 -28.15
CA MET A 443 24.65 -37.82 -27.50
C MET A 443 23.74 -38.95 -28.00
N ARG A 444 22.68 -38.65 -28.75
CA ARG A 444 21.82 -39.65 -29.44
C ARG A 444 22.56 -40.31 -30.62
N LEU A 445 23.61 -39.69 -31.15
CA LEU A 445 24.41 -40.26 -32.24
C LEU A 445 25.30 -41.40 -31.72
N LYS A 446 25.29 -42.55 -32.42
CA LYS A 446 26.17 -43.69 -32.11
C LYS A 446 27.58 -43.37 -32.60
N PRO A 447 28.66 -43.75 -31.85
CA PRO A 447 30.05 -43.48 -32.26
C PRO A 447 30.37 -43.97 -33.66
N ARG A 448 29.78 -45.09 -34.12
CA ARG A 448 29.94 -45.68 -35.43
C ARG A 448 29.35 -44.81 -36.55
N GLU A 449 28.22 -44.13 -36.31
CA GLU A 449 27.57 -43.22 -37.26
C GLU A 449 28.34 -41.90 -37.41
N ILE A 450 29.06 -41.50 -36.37
CA ILE A 450 29.89 -40.28 -36.38
C ILE A 450 31.12 -40.49 -37.28
N LEU A 451 31.71 -41.69 -37.25
CA LEU A 451 32.90 -42.01 -38.03
C LEU A 451 32.58 -42.34 -39.49
N THR A 452 31.41 -42.93 -39.80
CA THR A 452 31.01 -43.29 -41.19
C THR A 452 30.42 -42.12 -41.99
N LYS A 453 29.98 -41.04 -41.40
CA LYS A 453 29.55 -39.83 -42.13
C LYS A 453 30.70 -38.97 -42.64
N MET A 454 31.94 -39.48 -42.56
CA MET A 454 33.18 -38.75 -42.88
C MET A 454 33.96 -39.40 -44.05
N SER A 455 33.46 -40.46 -44.66
CA SER A 455 34.08 -41.02 -45.91
C SER A 455 33.25 -40.55 -47.12
#